data_67a416ace6ce603f4c35b45f1bda1562
#
_entry.id   67a416ace6ce603f4c35b45f1bda1562
#
_cell.length_a   1.000
_cell.length_b   1.000
_cell.length_c   1.000
_cell.angle_alpha   90.00
_cell.angle_beta   90.00
_cell.angle_gamma   90.00
#
_symmetry.space_group_name_H-M   'P 1'
#
loop_
_entity.id
_entity.type
_entity.pdbx_description
1 polymer ?
#
loop_
_entity_poly.entity_id
_entity_poly.type
_entity_poly.pdbx_seq_one_letter_code
_entity_poly.pdbx_strand_id
1 'polypeptide(L)'
;MKKIILLYVLCIFGLSLYAQQVPNVLRRGGADSAECREWVEKQLSEMSLKEKIGQLFIHTVAPLNTQSNRANIYNAVKEYKVGGLLFSGGQVGNQAILTNYAQELSKVPLFIAFDGEWGLAMRLKNTPRFPRNRVLGCIQDNQLLYEYGKEVARQCKEIGVQINFAPVADVDINPRNPVINTRSFGGDPKNVAQKVVAYSRGLEDGGVLSVAKHFPGHGDTEVDSHKALPVLNFDRARLDSIDALEMKGVSQNENLCAKALKAGNDLLLAPRNLKRELNGVLEAVKSGWLSEKEITEKCRKVLTYKYALGLKTKPHV
;
A
#
# COMPACT_ATOMS: atom_id res chain seq x y z
N MET A 1 42.25 13.18 -24.55
CA MET A 1 41.86 13.14 -23.13
C MET A 1 40.64 14.02 -22.77
N LYS A 2 40.43 15.21 -23.33
CA LYS A 2 39.27 16.07 -23.01
C LYS A 2 37.88 15.53 -23.40
N LYS A 3 37.76 14.68 -24.43
CA LYS A 3 36.47 14.11 -24.86
C LYS A 3 35.96 12.96 -23.99
N ILE A 4 36.83 12.23 -23.28
CA ILE A 4 36.46 11.11 -22.42
C ILE A 4 35.90 11.63 -21.08
N ILE A 5 36.44 12.75 -20.60
CA ILE A 5 35.97 13.37 -19.33
C ILE A 5 34.53 13.90 -19.47
N LEU A 6 34.17 14.44 -20.65
CA LEU A 6 32.83 14.94 -20.92
C LEU A 6 31.76 13.83 -20.96
N LEU A 7 32.14 12.64 -21.44
CA LEU A 7 31.24 11.48 -21.47
C LEU A 7 30.96 10.93 -20.07
N TYR A 8 31.97 10.93 -19.18
CA TYR A 8 31.80 10.48 -17.79
C TYR A 8 30.94 11.44 -16.96
N VAL A 9 31.07 12.76 -17.19
CA VAL A 9 30.22 13.76 -16.50
C VAL A 9 28.76 13.65 -16.96
N LEU A 10 28.52 13.40 -18.25
CA LEU A 10 27.16 13.16 -18.78
C LEU A 10 26.52 11.84 -18.26
N CYS A 11 27.31 10.78 -18.07
CA CYS A 11 26.82 9.55 -17.47
C CYS A 11 26.49 9.70 -15.97
N ILE A 12 27.25 10.51 -15.21
CA ILE A 12 26.98 10.77 -13.79
C ILE A 12 25.74 11.64 -13.63
N PHE A 13 25.51 12.63 -14.52
CA PHE A 13 24.27 13.43 -14.51
C PHE A 13 23.05 12.65 -14.99
N GLY A 14 23.22 11.69 -15.92
CA GLY A 14 22.13 10.82 -16.41
C GLY A 14 21.65 9.80 -15.37
N LEU A 15 22.53 9.33 -14.48
CA LEU A 15 22.19 8.40 -13.40
C LEU A 15 21.48 9.07 -12.21
N SER A 16 21.60 10.39 -12.08
CA SER A 16 20.92 11.15 -11.01
C SER A 16 19.44 11.42 -11.29
N LEU A 17 18.94 11.19 -12.50
CA LEU A 17 17.55 11.47 -12.89
C LEU A 17 16.58 10.33 -12.59
N TYR A 18 17.07 9.15 -12.18
CA TYR A 18 16.26 8.02 -11.71
C TYR A 18 16.26 7.84 -10.19
N ALA A 19 16.59 8.86 -9.42
CA ALA A 19 16.28 8.86 -7.99
C ALA A 19 14.75 8.81 -7.87
N GLN A 20 14.25 7.67 -7.38
CA GLN A 20 12.82 7.47 -7.12
C GLN A 20 12.32 8.66 -6.29
N GLN A 21 11.54 9.56 -6.89
CA GLN A 21 11.06 10.74 -6.17
C GLN A 21 10.16 10.26 -5.03
N VAL A 22 10.56 10.58 -3.81
CA VAL A 22 9.75 10.33 -2.63
C VAL A 22 8.39 11.02 -2.82
N PRO A 23 7.25 10.33 -2.61
CA PRO A 23 5.93 10.93 -2.73
C PRO A 23 5.81 12.26 -1.98
N ASN A 24 5.11 13.23 -2.57
CA ASN A 24 5.00 14.57 -2.01
C ASN A 24 4.44 14.58 -0.58
N VAL A 25 3.50 13.70 -0.27
CA VAL A 25 2.94 13.55 1.08
C VAL A 25 4.01 13.21 2.11
N LEU A 26 4.96 12.35 1.76
CA LEU A 26 6.05 11.95 2.66
C LEU A 26 7.07 13.07 2.84
N ARG A 27 7.45 13.77 1.76
CA ARG A 27 8.34 14.95 1.86
C ARG A 27 7.76 16.04 2.74
N ARG A 28 6.49 16.40 2.52
CA ARG A 28 5.78 17.39 3.36
C ARG A 28 5.66 16.95 4.81
N GLY A 29 5.54 15.64 5.06
CA GLY A 29 5.53 15.06 6.40
C GLY A 29 6.91 14.96 7.05
N GLY A 30 7.97 15.42 6.38
CA GLY A 30 9.32 15.47 6.95
C GLY A 30 10.06 14.14 6.92
N ALA A 31 9.79 13.25 5.94
CA ALA A 31 10.48 11.96 5.80
C ALA A 31 12.02 12.10 5.75
N ASP A 32 12.53 13.21 5.21
CA ASP A 32 13.97 13.48 5.08
C ASP A 32 14.53 14.32 6.23
N SER A 33 13.74 14.64 7.25
CA SER A 33 14.17 15.50 8.36
C SER A 33 15.11 14.77 9.34
N ALA A 34 15.89 15.53 10.09
CA ALA A 34 16.75 15.00 11.15
C ALA A 34 15.93 14.35 12.26
N GLU A 35 14.82 14.98 12.63
CA GLU A 35 13.89 14.51 13.65
C GLU A 35 13.24 13.18 13.24
N CYS A 36 12.91 13.01 11.94
CA CYS A 36 12.42 11.74 11.43
C CYS A 36 13.48 10.63 11.59
N ARG A 37 14.71 10.90 11.20
CA ARG A 37 15.81 9.94 11.34
C ARG A 37 16.04 9.56 12.80
N GLU A 38 16.08 10.53 13.71
CA GLU A 38 16.26 10.29 15.15
C GLU A 38 15.13 9.42 15.71
N TRP A 39 13.87 9.77 15.39
CA TRP A 39 12.72 8.99 15.82
C TRP A 39 12.77 7.55 15.30
N VAL A 40 13.09 7.36 14.02
CA VAL A 40 13.18 6.04 13.38
C VAL A 40 14.27 5.18 14.01
N GLU A 41 15.47 5.73 14.19
CA GLU A 41 16.59 5.00 14.82
C GLU A 41 16.28 4.62 16.27
N LYS A 42 15.64 5.51 17.03
CA LYS A 42 15.17 5.20 18.38
C LYS A 42 14.19 4.03 18.36
N GLN A 43 13.20 4.04 17.49
CA GLN A 43 12.24 2.91 17.40
C GLN A 43 12.97 1.60 17.05
N LEU A 44 13.87 1.62 16.05
CA LEU A 44 14.60 0.44 15.59
C LEU A 44 15.51 -0.15 16.68
N SER A 45 16.16 0.70 17.49
CA SER A 45 17.05 0.27 18.56
C SER A 45 16.31 -0.47 19.69
N GLU A 46 15.02 -0.19 19.86
CA GLU A 46 14.15 -0.81 20.86
C GLU A 46 13.39 -2.05 20.34
N MET A 47 13.54 -2.39 19.07
CA MET A 47 12.81 -3.49 18.42
C MET A 47 13.63 -4.77 18.34
N SER A 48 13.03 -5.88 18.78
CA SER A 48 13.51 -7.22 18.44
C SER A 48 13.29 -7.52 16.94
N LEU A 49 13.97 -8.54 16.40
CA LEU A 49 13.77 -9.01 15.04
C LEU A 49 12.28 -9.33 14.75
N LYS A 50 11.60 -9.99 15.69
CA LYS A 50 10.15 -10.30 15.56
C LYS A 50 9.31 -9.02 15.42
N GLU A 51 9.61 -7.98 16.19
CA GLU A 51 8.92 -6.69 16.11
C GLU A 51 9.19 -6.00 14.77
N LYS A 52 10.44 -5.98 14.30
CA LYS A 52 10.81 -5.44 12.99
C LYS A 52 10.04 -6.15 11.86
N ILE A 53 9.99 -7.49 11.88
CA ILE A 53 9.21 -8.28 10.91
C ILE A 53 7.73 -7.94 11.02
N GLY A 54 7.16 -7.87 12.22
CA GLY A 54 5.76 -7.53 12.44
C GLY A 54 5.36 -6.20 11.80
N GLN A 55 6.24 -5.18 11.87
CA GLN A 55 5.99 -3.87 11.25
C GLN A 55 5.79 -3.94 9.74
N LEU A 56 6.25 -4.99 9.08
CA LEU A 56 6.08 -5.17 7.63
C LEU A 56 4.71 -5.75 7.26
N PHE A 57 3.85 -6.10 8.22
CA PHE A 57 2.54 -6.70 7.97
C PHE A 57 1.39 -5.72 8.21
N ILE A 58 0.46 -5.68 7.25
CA ILE A 58 -0.86 -5.05 7.39
C ILE A 58 -1.90 -6.19 7.44
N HIS A 59 -2.53 -6.37 8.61
CA HIS A 59 -3.50 -7.43 8.86
C HIS A 59 -4.92 -6.96 8.57
N THR A 60 -5.72 -7.80 7.90
CA THR A 60 -7.12 -7.49 7.61
C THR A 60 -8.02 -7.82 8.79
N VAL A 61 -8.88 -6.87 9.14
CA VAL A 61 -9.87 -7.00 10.21
C VAL A 61 -11.24 -6.54 9.75
N ALA A 62 -12.29 -7.15 10.28
CA ALA A 62 -13.65 -6.69 10.05
C ALA A 62 -13.97 -5.52 11.00
N PRO A 63 -14.67 -4.46 10.58
CA PRO A 63 -15.13 -3.39 11.46
C PRO A 63 -16.42 -3.83 12.21
N LEU A 64 -16.30 -4.92 12.96
CA LEU A 64 -17.33 -5.50 13.81
C LEU A 64 -16.85 -5.46 15.27
N ASN A 65 -17.53 -4.67 16.09
CA ASN A 65 -17.15 -4.52 17.50
C ASN A 65 -17.63 -5.71 18.36
N THR A 66 -17.12 -6.89 18.04
CA THR A 66 -17.37 -8.16 18.76
C THR A 66 -16.16 -8.58 19.58
N GLN A 67 -16.38 -9.40 20.61
CA GLN A 67 -15.29 -9.94 21.43
C GLN A 67 -14.27 -10.74 20.59
N SER A 68 -14.74 -11.57 19.65
CA SER A 68 -13.89 -12.35 18.76
C SER A 68 -13.00 -11.44 17.89
N ASN A 69 -13.55 -10.36 17.33
CA ASN A 69 -12.77 -9.46 16.50
C ASN A 69 -11.80 -8.61 17.32
N ARG A 70 -12.18 -8.20 18.54
CA ARG A 70 -11.24 -7.55 19.48
C ARG A 70 -10.08 -8.49 19.85
N ALA A 71 -10.34 -9.79 20.08
CA ALA A 71 -9.30 -10.78 20.32
C ALA A 71 -8.39 -10.96 19.09
N ASN A 72 -8.95 -10.96 17.87
CA ASN A 72 -8.15 -10.98 16.63
C ASN A 72 -7.22 -9.75 16.53
N ILE A 73 -7.74 -8.55 16.79
CA ILE A 73 -6.93 -7.31 16.81
C ILE A 73 -5.87 -7.37 17.91
N TYR A 74 -6.24 -7.81 19.11
CA TYR A 74 -5.29 -7.97 20.21
C TYR A 74 -4.12 -8.88 19.83
N ASN A 75 -4.39 -10.05 19.26
CA ASN A 75 -3.36 -10.98 18.82
C ASN A 75 -2.49 -10.37 17.72
N ALA A 76 -3.09 -9.72 16.70
CA ALA A 76 -2.33 -9.07 15.64
C ALA A 76 -1.37 -8.01 16.19
N VAL A 77 -1.83 -7.16 17.12
CA VAL A 77 -1.07 -6.04 17.65
C VAL A 77 -0.11 -6.47 18.75
N LYS A 78 -0.58 -7.27 19.74
CA LYS A 78 0.22 -7.63 20.92
C LYS A 78 1.14 -8.82 20.69
N GLU A 79 0.68 -9.86 19.97
CA GLU A 79 1.46 -11.07 19.77
C GLU A 79 2.32 -11.00 18.51
N TYR A 80 1.75 -10.51 17.40
CA TYR A 80 2.42 -10.48 16.10
C TYR A 80 3.05 -9.12 15.75
N LYS A 81 2.78 -8.06 16.54
CA LYS A 81 3.40 -6.74 16.40
C LYS A 81 3.22 -6.12 15.01
N VAL A 82 2.06 -6.35 14.38
CA VAL A 82 1.80 -5.86 13.02
C VAL A 82 1.99 -4.36 12.88
N GLY A 83 2.45 -3.93 11.72
CA GLY A 83 2.67 -2.52 11.40
C GLY A 83 1.40 -1.76 11.05
N GLY A 84 0.31 -2.45 10.70
CA GLY A 84 -0.94 -1.82 10.36
C GLY A 84 -2.13 -2.77 10.30
N LEU A 85 -3.32 -2.18 10.17
CA LEU A 85 -4.58 -2.87 9.98
C LEU A 85 -5.27 -2.34 8.71
N LEU A 86 -5.89 -3.26 7.95
CA LEU A 86 -6.81 -2.97 6.86
C LEU A 86 -8.22 -3.32 7.31
N PHE A 87 -9.11 -2.34 7.38
CA PHE A 87 -10.51 -2.58 7.69
C PHE A 87 -11.30 -3.00 6.43
N SER A 88 -11.97 -4.14 6.51
CA SER A 88 -12.97 -4.57 5.51
C SER A 88 -14.31 -3.83 5.70
N GLY A 89 -15.31 -4.10 4.88
CA GLY A 89 -16.58 -3.35 4.90
C GLY A 89 -17.41 -3.47 6.18
N GLY A 90 -18.05 -2.38 6.61
CA GLY A 90 -18.91 -2.36 7.80
C GLY A 90 -19.46 -0.98 8.16
N GLN A 91 -19.52 -0.67 9.46
CA GLN A 91 -20.02 0.59 10.00
C GLN A 91 -18.86 1.52 10.37
N VAL A 92 -18.94 2.80 10.02
CA VAL A 92 -17.90 3.81 10.29
C VAL A 92 -17.61 3.95 11.80
N GLY A 93 -18.63 4.00 12.64
CA GLY A 93 -18.43 4.14 14.08
C GLY A 93 -17.71 2.94 14.72
N ASN A 94 -17.99 1.72 14.24
CA ASN A 94 -17.25 0.53 14.69
C ASN A 94 -15.79 0.58 14.27
N GLN A 95 -15.48 1.08 13.07
CA GLN A 95 -14.09 1.22 12.64
C GLN A 95 -13.35 2.22 13.53
N ALA A 96 -13.92 3.37 13.84
CA ALA A 96 -13.32 4.36 14.74
C ALA A 96 -13.00 3.75 16.13
N ILE A 97 -13.99 3.08 16.76
CA ILE A 97 -13.80 2.40 18.05
C ILE A 97 -12.66 1.38 18.00
N LEU A 98 -12.61 0.56 16.93
CA LEU A 98 -11.59 -0.48 16.81
C LEU A 98 -10.23 0.09 16.43
N THR A 99 -10.18 1.20 15.67
CA THR A 99 -8.94 1.95 15.42
C THR A 99 -8.34 2.44 16.72
N ASN A 100 -9.12 3.13 17.57
CA ASN A 100 -8.65 3.61 18.86
C ASN A 100 -8.18 2.47 19.76
N TYR A 101 -8.97 1.38 19.86
CA TYR A 101 -8.58 0.18 20.59
C TYR A 101 -7.25 -0.40 20.11
N ALA A 102 -7.05 -0.53 18.82
CA ALA A 102 -5.81 -1.06 18.25
C ALA A 102 -4.61 -0.12 18.51
N GLN A 103 -4.80 1.19 18.37
CA GLN A 103 -3.77 2.19 18.64
C GLN A 103 -3.34 2.19 20.11
N GLU A 104 -4.29 2.06 21.05
CA GLU A 104 -3.98 1.94 22.49
C GLU A 104 -3.11 0.73 22.78
N LEU A 105 -3.41 -0.42 22.15
CA LEU A 105 -2.64 -1.66 22.31
C LEU A 105 -1.23 -1.60 21.72
N SER A 106 -1.00 -0.80 20.68
CA SER A 106 0.25 -0.81 19.93
C SER A 106 1.39 -0.13 20.72
N LYS A 107 2.64 -0.62 20.55
CA LYS A 107 3.86 0.08 21.03
C LYS A 107 4.20 1.21 20.06
N VAL A 108 4.23 0.91 18.77
CA VAL A 108 4.43 1.86 17.68
C VAL A 108 3.10 2.10 16.99
N PRO A 109 2.72 3.36 16.69
CA PRO A 109 1.44 3.64 16.04
C PRO A 109 1.23 2.81 14.76
N LEU A 110 0.01 2.33 14.57
CA LEU A 110 -0.35 1.47 13.45
C LEU A 110 -0.73 2.29 12.22
N PHE A 111 -0.34 1.85 11.04
CA PHE A 111 -1.04 2.23 9.83
C PHE A 111 -2.49 1.75 9.88
N ILE A 112 -3.41 2.62 9.56
CA ILE A 112 -4.77 2.22 9.20
C ILE A 112 -4.89 2.38 7.69
N ALA A 113 -5.18 1.27 7.03
CA ALA A 113 -5.31 1.19 5.59
C ALA A 113 -6.75 0.92 5.18
N PHE A 114 -7.10 1.30 3.98
CA PHE A 114 -8.46 1.20 3.45
C PHE A 114 -8.50 0.94 1.95
N ASP A 115 -9.53 0.26 1.48
CA ASP A 115 -9.85 0.06 0.06
C ASP A 115 -10.97 1.02 -0.34
N GLY A 116 -10.64 2.26 -0.63
CA GLY A 116 -11.61 3.29 -1.03
C GLY A 116 -11.46 3.73 -2.48
N GLU A 117 -11.56 2.80 -3.44
CA GLU A 117 -11.36 3.08 -4.87
C GLU A 117 -12.27 4.20 -5.38
N TRP A 118 -13.51 4.26 -4.88
CA TRP A 118 -14.49 5.34 -5.14
C TRP A 118 -14.99 5.94 -3.82
N GLY A 119 -14.09 6.16 -2.86
CA GLY A 119 -14.38 6.74 -1.56
C GLY A 119 -14.82 5.72 -0.51
N LEU A 120 -15.17 6.22 0.67
CA LEU A 120 -15.45 5.36 1.83
C LEU A 120 -16.66 4.46 1.63
N ALA A 121 -17.65 4.88 0.83
CA ALA A 121 -18.87 4.12 0.58
C ALA A 121 -18.65 2.80 -0.17
N MET A 122 -17.44 2.56 -0.69
CA MET A 122 -17.05 1.24 -1.19
C MET A 122 -17.12 0.18 -0.08
N ARG A 123 -16.79 0.53 1.13
CA ARG A 123 -16.64 -0.37 2.27
C ARG A 123 -17.52 -0.01 3.48
N LEU A 124 -17.76 1.27 3.72
CA LEU A 124 -18.44 1.74 4.91
C LEU A 124 -19.85 2.23 4.59
N LYS A 125 -20.82 1.76 5.37
CA LYS A 125 -22.21 2.20 5.29
C LYS A 125 -22.35 3.63 5.85
N ASN A 126 -23.36 4.34 5.34
CA ASN A 126 -23.72 5.69 5.78
C ASN A 126 -22.61 6.74 5.57
N THR A 127 -21.81 6.57 4.51
CA THR A 127 -20.83 7.54 4.06
C THR A 127 -21.21 8.09 2.67
N PRO A 128 -20.70 9.26 2.27
CA PRO A 128 -20.99 9.84 0.95
C PRO A 128 -20.63 8.86 -0.18
N ARG A 129 -21.53 8.74 -1.15
CA ARG A 129 -21.35 7.84 -2.30
C ARG A 129 -20.90 8.62 -3.52
N PHE A 130 -19.79 8.19 -4.09
CA PHE A 130 -19.30 8.66 -5.38
C PHE A 130 -19.57 7.65 -6.47
N PRO A 131 -19.61 8.09 -7.74
CA PRO A 131 -19.65 7.17 -8.88
C PRO A 131 -18.45 6.23 -8.90
N ARG A 132 -18.60 5.07 -9.54
CA ARG A 132 -17.47 4.16 -9.78
C ARG A 132 -16.50 4.76 -10.79
N ASN A 133 -15.26 4.29 -10.78
CA ASN A 133 -14.17 4.82 -11.58
C ASN A 133 -14.48 4.87 -13.09
N ARG A 134 -15.28 3.91 -13.64
CA ARG A 134 -15.71 3.93 -15.03
C ARG A 134 -16.46 5.23 -15.39
N VAL A 135 -17.31 5.71 -14.50
CA VAL A 135 -18.05 6.97 -14.69
C VAL A 135 -17.10 8.16 -14.51
N LEU A 136 -16.25 8.12 -13.49
CA LEU A 136 -15.23 9.15 -13.26
C LEU A 136 -14.25 9.25 -14.45
N GLY A 137 -13.98 8.15 -15.13
CA GLY A 137 -13.15 8.11 -16.34
C GLY A 137 -13.68 8.94 -17.52
N CYS A 138 -15.00 9.21 -17.56
CA CYS A 138 -15.62 10.04 -18.58
C CYS A 138 -15.45 11.56 -18.36
N ILE A 139 -15.00 11.98 -17.17
CA ILE A 139 -14.78 13.39 -16.84
C ILE A 139 -13.59 13.90 -17.68
N GLN A 140 -13.78 15.01 -18.41
CA GLN A 140 -12.73 15.57 -19.25
C GLN A 140 -11.73 16.42 -18.43
N ASP A 141 -12.23 17.17 -17.45
CA ASP A 141 -11.40 18.00 -16.58
C ASP A 141 -10.77 17.19 -15.44
N ASN A 142 -9.46 16.91 -15.56
CA ASN A 142 -8.71 16.18 -14.55
C ASN A 142 -8.57 16.93 -13.22
N GLN A 143 -8.82 18.26 -13.19
CA GLN A 143 -8.84 19.01 -11.94
C GLN A 143 -10.00 18.52 -11.03
N LEU A 144 -11.12 18.12 -11.59
CA LEU A 144 -12.22 17.53 -10.81
C LEU A 144 -11.81 16.20 -10.17
N LEU A 145 -10.98 15.38 -10.83
CA LEU A 145 -10.44 14.14 -10.27
C LEU A 145 -9.45 14.41 -9.14
N TYR A 146 -8.67 15.48 -9.26
CA TYR A 146 -7.78 15.92 -8.20
C TYR A 146 -8.58 16.39 -6.96
N GLU A 147 -9.59 17.25 -7.13
CA GLU A 147 -10.44 17.69 -6.01
C GLU A 147 -11.22 16.53 -5.38
N TYR A 148 -11.69 15.59 -6.19
CA TYR A 148 -12.27 14.33 -5.73
C TYR A 148 -11.28 13.54 -4.85
N GLY A 149 -10.01 13.42 -5.27
CA GLY A 149 -8.98 12.77 -4.49
C GLY A 149 -8.73 13.45 -3.13
N LYS A 150 -8.73 14.79 -3.09
CA LYS A 150 -8.63 15.56 -1.85
C LYS A 150 -9.83 15.31 -0.91
N GLU A 151 -11.03 15.25 -1.46
CA GLU A 151 -12.23 14.97 -0.64
C GLU A 151 -12.18 13.54 -0.08
N VAL A 152 -11.78 12.55 -0.85
CA VAL A 152 -11.58 11.18 -0.35
C VAL A 152 -10.51 11.15 0.75
N ALA A 153 -9.41 11.89 0.58
CA ALA A 153 -8.38 11.99 1.61
C ALA A 153 -8.91 12.64 2.90
N ARG A 154 -9.72 13.70 2.79
CA ARG A 154 -10.37 14.35 3.94
C ARG A 154 -11.20 13.33 4.73
N GLN A 155 -12.05 12.57 4.03
CA GLN A 155 -12.87 11.51 4.65
C GLN A 155 -12.01 10.41 5.28
N CYS A 156 -10.95 9.96 4.62
CA CYS A 156 -9.99 8.99 5.16
C CYS A 156 -9.38 9.47 6.48
N LYS A 157 -8.95 10.72 6.53
CA LYS A 157 -8.34 11.31 7.74
C LYS A 157 -9.31 11.38 8.93
N GLU A 158 -10.58 11.68 8.69
CA GLU A 158 -11.62 11.73 9.74
C GLU A 158 -11.81 10.39 10.44
N ILE A 159 -11.51 9.28 9.76
CA ILE A 159 -11.59 7.93 10.33
C ILE A 159 -10.21 7.31 10.61
N GLY A 160 -9.17 8.15 10.64
CA GLY A 160 -7.79 7.75 11.00
C GLY A 160 -7.07 6.90 9.97
N VAL A 161 -7.43 6.95 8.69
CA VAL A 161 -6.78 6.23 7.60
C VAL A 161 -5.61 7.01 7.05
N GLN A 162 -4.42 6.37 6.97
CA GLN A 162 -3.20 6.94 6.39
C GLN A 162 -2.90 6.40 4.99
N ILE A 163 -3.39 5.21 4.63
CA ILE A 163 -3.12 4.57 3.34
C ILE A 163 -4.43 4.21 2.68
N ASN A 164 -4.66 4.71 1.46
CA ASN A 164 -5.77 4.26 0.62
C ASN A 164 -5.23 3.40 -0.53
N PHE A 165 -5.65 2.13 -0.61
CA PHE A 165 -5.36 1.25 -1.73
C PHE A 165 -6.17 1.64 -2.97
N ALA A 166 -5.90 2.82 -3.46
CA ALA A 166 -6.44 3.49 -4.64
C ALA A 166 -5.41 4.48 -5.20
N PRO A 167 -5.47 4.79 -6.49
CA PRO A 167 -6.46 4.42 -7.50
C PRO A 167 -6.23 3.05 -8.15
N VAL A 168 -7.25 2.55 -8.87
CA VAL A 168 -7.11 1.43 -9.80
C VAL A 168 -6.48 1.94 -11.09
N ALA A 169 -5.29 1.44 -11.40
CA ALA A 169 -4.51 1.80 -12.59
C ALA A 169 -4.69 0.81 -13.74
N ASP A 170 -5.40 -0.30 -13.49
CA ASP A 170 -5.71 -1.29 -14.52
C ASP A 170 -6.50 -0.68 -15.66
N VAL A 171 -6.11 -1.00 -16.90
CA VAL A 171 -6.82 -0.62 -18.12
C VAL A 171 -7.79 -1.72 -18.49
N ASP A 172 -9.09 -1.40 -18.65
CA ASP A 172 -10.13 -2.38 -18.95
C ASP A 172 -10.20 -2.65 -20.45
N ILE A 173 -9.30 -3.47 -20.95
CA ILE A 173 -9.18 -3.84 -22.38
C ILE A 173 -9.82 -5.18 -22.72
N ASN A 174 -10.06 -6.03 -21.71
CA ASN A 174 -10.72 -7.32 -21.92
C ASN A 174 -12.16 -7.29 -21.41
N PRO A 175 -13.17 -7.30 -22.28
CA PRO A 175 -14.58 -7.25 -21.89
C PRO A 175 -15.04 -8.47 -21.09
N ARG A 176 -14.26 -9.57 -21.10
CA ARG A 176 -14.52 -10.79 -20.30
C ARG A 176 -13.90 -10.73 -18.91
N ASN A 177 -13.19 -9.65 -18.56
CA ASN A 177 -12.58 -9.51 -17.26
C ASN A 177 -13.65 -9.45 -16.14
N PRO A 178 -13.67 -10.41 -15.21
CA PRO A 178 -14.73 -10.48 -14.19
C PRO A 178 -14.51 -9.53 -13.01
N VAL A 179 -13.33 -8.91 -12.88
CA VAL A 179 -12.89 -8.22 -11.66
C VAL A 179 -12.73 -6.71 -11.88
N ILE A 180 -12.08 -6.28 -12.95
CA ILE A 180 -11.70 -4.88 -13.16
C ILE A 180 -12.93 -4.09 -13.66
N ASN A 181 -13.41 -4.32 -14.83
CA ASN A 181 -14.67 -3.76 -15.36
C ASN A 181 -14.90 -2.30 -14.90
N THR A 182 -15.98 -2.07 -14.12
CA THR A 182 -16.36 -0.73 -13.63
C THR A 182 -15.40 -0.13 -12.59
N ARG A 183 -14.41 -0.88 -12.11
CA ARG A 183 -13.35 -0.40 -11.23
C ARG A 183 -12.26 0.37 -11.97
N SER A 184 -12.05 0.10 -13.27
CA SER A 184 -11.14 0.88 -14.12
C SER A 184 -11.73 2.22 -14.52
N PHE A 185 -10.86 3.22 -14.78
CA PHE A 185 -11.25 4.49 -15.40
C PHE A 185 -11.55 4.38 -16.90
N GLY A 186 -11.28 3.24 -17.55
CA GLY A 186 -11.60 3.00 -18.94
C GLY A 186 -10.66 2.05 -19.66
N GLY A 187 -10.85 1.95 -20.99
CA GLY A 187 -10.05 1.12 -21.89
C GLY A 187 -8.96 1.88 -22.66
N ASP A 188 -8.85 3.20 -22.49
CA ASP A 188 -7.76 4.00 -23.07
C ASP A 188 -6.64 4.19 -22.02
N PRO A 189 -5.44 3.62 -22.24
CA PRO A 189 -4.32 3.72 -21.30
C PRO A 189 -3.92 5.15 -20.95
N LYS A 190 -3.96 6.07 -21.92
CA LYS A 190 -3.59 7.48 -21.69
C LYS A 190 -4.60 8.17 -20.77
N ASN A 191 -5.88 7.97 -21.01
CA ASN A 191 -6.94 8.50 -20.16
C ASN A 191 -6.83 7.91 -18.74
N VAL A 192 -6.68 6.59 -18.61
CA VAL A 192 -6.50 5.92 -17.32
C VAL A 192 -5.32 6.51 -16.56
N ALA A 193 -4.15 6.66 -17.19
CA ALA A 193 -2.96 7.24 -16.59
C ALA A 193 -3.21 8.67 -16.07
N GLN A 194 -3.88 9.52 -16.85
CA GLN A 194 -4.19 10.89 -16.43
C GLN A 194 -5.13 10.92 -15.21
N LYS A 195 -6.16 10.06 -15.18
CA LYS A 195 -7.09 9.94 -14.04
C LYS A 195 -6.37 9.43 -12.79
N VAL A 196 -5.54 8.40 -12.93
CA VAL A 196 -4.72 7.83 -11.86
C VAL A 196 -3.81 8.89 -11.25
N VAL A 197 -3.08 9.65 -12.09
CA VAL A 197 -2.19 10.72 -11.61
C VAL A 197 -2.97 11.81 -10.88
N ALA A 198 -4.09 12.28 -11.44
CA ALA A 198 -4.89 13.33 -10.82
C ALA A 198 -5.47 12.89 -9.46
N TYR A 199 -6.04 11.69 -9.40
CA TYR A 199 -6.60 11.14 -8.16
C TYR A 199 -5.53 10.89 -7.11
N SER A 200 -4.38 10.28 -7.47
CA SER A 200 -3.25 10.06 -6.56
C SER A 200 -2.73 11.37 -5.97
N ARG A 201 -2.54 12.39 -6.83
CA ARG A 201 -2.10 13.72 -6.36
C ARG A 201 -3.10 14.34 -5.38
N GLY A 202 -4.40 14.19 -5.65
CA GLY A 202 -5.44 14.66 -4.73
C GLY A 202 -5.38 13.97 -3.37
N LEU A 203 -5.26 12.63 -3.34
CA LEU A 203 -5.07 11.84 -2.11
C LEU A 203 -3.85 12.31 -1.32
N GLU A 204 -2.70 12.42 -1.99
CA GLU A 204 -1.43 12.78 -1.35
C GLU A 204 -1.41 14.24 -0.89
N ASP A 205 -1.97 15.16 -1.65
CA ASP A 205 -2.11 16.56 -1.24
C ASP A 205 -3.10 16.71 -0.10
N GLY A 206 -4.08 15.82 0.03
CA GLY A 206 -4.96 15.67 1.17
C GLY A 206 -4.33 14.99 2.40
N GLY A 207 -3.08 14.47 2.28
CA GLY A 207 -2.33 13.87 3.39
C GLY A 207 -2.53 12.36 3.58
N VAL A 208 -3.03 11.66 2.56
CA VAL A 208 -3.21 10.20 2.55
C VAL A 208 -2.30 9.58 1.48
N LEU A 209 -1.55 8.54 1.83
CA LEU A 209 -0.71 7.84 0.87
C LEU A 209 -1.58 7.07 -0.13
N SER A 210 -1.41 7.34 -1.41
CA SER A 210 -2.05 6.64 -2.51
C SER A 210 -1.28 5.37 -2.88
N VAL A 211 -2.00 4.33 -3.32
CA VAL A 211 -1.42 3.07 -3.79
C VAL A 211 -2.08 2.67 -5.09
N ALA A 212 -1.41 2.93 -6.21
CA ALA A 212 -1.88 2.49 -7.51
C ALA A 212 -1.88 0.96 -7.59
N LYS A 213 -2.94 0.37 -8.14
CA LYS A 213 -3.14 -1.08 -8.19
C LYS A 213 -3.88 -1.50 -9.47
N HIS A 214 -3.71 -2.74 -9.95
CA HIS A 214 -3.01 -3.88 -9.35
C HIS A 214 -1.75 -4.18 -10.15
N PHE A 215 -0.61 -3.87 -9.60
CA PHE A 215 0.66 -4.21 -10.25
C PHE A 215 0.86 -5.74 -10.25
N PRO A 216 1.31 -6.37 -11.35
CA PRO A 216 1.76 -5.76 -12.62
C PRO A 216 0.64 -5.39 -13.60
N GLY A 217 -0.61 -5.70 -13.34
CA GLY A 217 -1.78 -5.43 -14.15
C GLY A 217 -2.81 -6.56 -14.07
N HIS A 218 -4.09 -6.21 -13.98
CA HIS A 218 -5.21 -7.16 -13.90
C HIS A 218 -6.26 -6.91 -15.01
N GLY A 219 -6.07 -5.87 -15.84
CA GLY A 219 -7.08 -5.41 -16.79
C GLY A 219 -7.36 -6.37 -17.95
N ASP A 220 -6.40 -7.22 -18.29
CA ASP A 220 -6.46 -8.16 -19.42
C ASP A 220 -6.70 -9.63 -19.01
N THR A 221 -6.93 -9.88 -17.71
CA THR A 221 -7.14 -11.25 -17.22
C THR A 221 -8.59 -11.72 -17.40
N GLU A 222 -8.78 -13.03 -17.63
CA GLU A 222 -10.11 -13.67 -17.69
C GLU A 222 -10.45 -14.43 -16.39
N VAL A 223 -9.52 -14.51 -15.47
CA VAL A 223 -9.63 -15.26 -14.22
C VAL A 223 -9.58 -14.30 -13.04
N ASP A 224 -10.52 -14.47 -12.11
CA ASP A 224 -10.49 -13.78 -10.83
C ASP A 224 -9.29 -14.26 -10.00
N SER A 225 -8.35 -13.36 -9.71
CA SER A 225 -7.15 -13.66 -8.92
C SER A 225 -7.42 -14.13 -7.50
N HIS A 226 -8.64 -13.91 -6.98
CA HIS A 226 -9.07 -14.47 -5.68
C HIS A 226 -9.40 -15.96 -5.76
N LYS A 227 -9.69 -16.48 -6.96
CA LYS A 227 -10.07 -17.88 -7.20
C LYS A 227 -8.93 -18.72 -7.75
N ALA A 228 -8.16 -18.16 -8.68
CA ALA A 228 -7.01 -18.83 -9.28
C ALA A 228 -5.96 -17.80 -9.70
N LEU A 229 -4.71 -18.23 -9.88
CA LEU A 229 -3.65 -17.37 -10.39
C LEU A 229 -3.89 -17.10 -11.89
N PRO A 230 -4.15 -15.85 -12.31
CA PRO A 230 -4.24 -15.53 -13.72
C PRO A 230 -2.86 -15.66 -14.38
N VAL A 231 -2.84 -16.21 -15.59
CA VAL A 231 -1.64 -16.33 -16.42
C VAL A 231 -1.79 -15.39 -17.60
N LEU A 232 -0.85 -14.47 -17.78
CA LEU A 232 -0.76 -13.59 -18.93
C LEU A 232 0.41 -14.07 -19.79
N ASN A 233 0.11 -14.50 -21.03
CA ASN A 233 1.11 -14.95 -22.02
C ASN A 233 1.58 -13.77 -22.88
N PHE A 234 2.04 -12.69 -22.24
CA PHE A 234 2.52 -11.50 -22.91
C PHE A 234 4.05 -11.44 -22.89
N ASP A 235 4.62 -10.87 -23.94
CA ASP A 235 6.01 -10.52 -23.95
C ASP A 235 6.27 -9.25 -23.11
N ARG A 236 7.55 -8.99 -22.85
CA ARG A 236 7.94 -7.84 -22.02
C ARG A 236 7.52 -6.49 -22.64
N ALA A 237 7.57 -6.36 -23.96
CA ALA A 237 7.20 -5.12 -24.64
C ALA A 237 5.70 -4.82 -24.47
N ARG A 238 4.86 -5.84 -24.50
CA ARG A 238 3.43 -5.73 -24.21
C ARG A 238 3.18 -5.34 -22.74
N LEU A 239 3.87 -6.00 -21.80
CA LEU A 239 3.76 -5.70 -20.37
C LEU A 239 4.25 -4.27 -20.04
N ASP A 240 5.36 -3.83 -20.62
CA ASP A 240 5.89 -2.47 -20.44
C ASP A 240 4.97 -1.40 -21.07
N SER A 241 4.14 -1.74 -22.06
CA SER A 241 3.26 -0.80 -22.75
C SER A 241 1.89 -0.63 -22.09
N ILE A 242 1.42 -1.64 -21.37
CA ILE A 242 0.04 -1.67 -20.79
C ILE A 242 0.06 -2.09 -19.33
N ASP A 243 0.84 -3.12 -18.99
CA ASP A 243 0.92 -3.72 -17.66
C ASP A 243 2.40 -3.99 -17.31
N ALA A 244 2.82 -3.81 -16.09
CA ALA A 244 4.21 -4.06 -15.68
C ALA A 244 4.38 -5.42 -14.99
N LEU A 245 5.20 -6.29 -15.58
CA LEU A 245 5.91 -7.47 -15.04
C LEU A 245 5.19 -8.60 -14.26
N GLU A 246 5.49 -9.83 -14.71
CA GLU A 246 5.06 -11.14 -14.20
C GLU A 246 5.23 -11.38 -12.70
N MET A 247 4.19 -11.87 -12.03
CA MET A 247 4.33 -12.69 -10.83
C MET A 247 4.42 -14.17 -11.24
N LYS A 248 5.61 -14.76 -11.21
CA LYS A 248 5.78 -16.21 -11.37
C LYS A 248 5.02 -16.95 -10.28
N GLY A 249 4.23 -17.95 -10.70
CA GLY A 249 3.44 -18.77 -9.80
C GLY A 249 4.24 -19.33 -8.63
N VAL A 250 3.70 -19.15 -7.42
CA VAL A 250 4.32 -19.61 -6.19
C VAL A 250 3.54 -20.84 -5.70
N SER A 251 4.27 -21.93 -5.46
CA SER A 251 3.72 -23.16 -4.87
C SER A 251 3.03 -22.87 -3.53
N GLN A 252 1.88 -23.52 -3.28
CA GLN A 252 1.12 -23.36 -2.03
C GLN A 252 1.89 -23.76 -0.76
N ASN A 253 3.01 -24.48 -0.90
CA ASN A 253 3.84 -24.98 0.21
C ASN A 253 4.96 -24.01 0.63
N GLU A 254 5.14 -22.89 -0.07
CA GLU A 254 6.20 -21.93 0.20
C GLU A 254 5.66 -20.72 0.97
N ASN A 255 6.52 -20.11 1.82
CA ASN A 255 6.16 -18.89 2.51
C ASN A 255 6.14 -17.71 1.54
N LEU A 256 4.94 -17.31 1.10
CA LEU A 256 4.72 -16.23 0.16
C LEU A 256 5.25 -14.88 0.66
N CYS A 257 5.10 -14.60 1.95
CA CYS A 257 5.53 -13.35 2.55
C CYS A 257 7.05 -13.21 2.54
N ALA A 258 7.79 -14.28 2.86
CA ALA A 258 9.25 -14.27 2.77
C ALA A 258 9.72 -14.04 1.33
N LYS A 259 9.10 -14.70 0.35
CA LYS A 259 9.40 -14.49 -1.08
C LYS A 259 9.11 -13.06 -1.54
N ALA A 260 7.97 -12.49 -1.14
CA ALA A 260 7.62 -11.12 -1.48
C ALA A 260 8.65 -10.12 -0.92
N LEU A 261 9.09 -10.31 0.34
CA LEU A 261 10.16 -9.49 0.93
C LEU A 261 11.49 -9.63 0.18
N LYS A 262 11.86 -10.87 -0.22
CA LYS A 262 13.08 -11.12 -1.02
C LYS A 262 13.01 -10.49 -2.41
N ALA A 263 11.80 -10.45 -3.00
CA ALA A 263 11.56 -9.81 -4.29
C ALA A 263 11.55 -8.27 -4.23
N GLY A 264 11.72 -7.66 -3.05
CA GLY A 264 11.83 -6.20 -2.90
C GLY A 264 10.62 -5.52 -2.26
N ASN A 265 9.51 -6.22 -1.99
CA ASN A 265 8.36 -5.61 -1.31
C ASN A 265 8.73 -5.16 0.11
N ASP A 266 8.20 -4.02 0.54
CA ASP A 266 8.45 -3.45 1.86
C ASP A 266 7.29 -3.70 2.84
N LEU A 267 6.05 -3.86 2.32
CA LEU A 267 4.86 -4.14 3.10
C LEU A 267 4.12 -5.37 2.55
N LEU A 268 3.56 -6.15 3.45
CA LEU A 268 2.83 -7.39 3.19
C LEU A 268 1.38 -7.20 3.61
N LEU A 269 0.48 -7.23 2.62
CA LEU A 269 -0.95 -6.99 2.85
C LEU A 269 -1.72 -8.31 3.01
N ALA A 270 -2.62 -8.34 4.00
CA ALA A 270 -3.65 -9.36 4.16
C ALA A 270 -3.14 -10.82 4.11
N PRO A 271 -2.15 -11.21 4.93
CA PRO A 271 -1.69 -12.59 4.95
C PRO A 271 -2.83 -13.53 5.32
N ARG A 272 -2.99 -14.65 4.60
CA ARG A 272 -4.06 -15.64 4.85
C ARG A 272 -3.98 -16.25 6.25
N ASN A 273 -2.76 -16.43 6.76
CA ASN A 273 -2.49 -16.91 8.12
C ASN A 273 -1.31 -16.13 8.69
N LEU A 274 -1.60 -15.10 9.47
CA LEU A 274 -0.60 -14.19 10.01
C LEU A 274 0.49 -14.92 10.80
N LYS A 275 0.13 -15.86 11.68
CA LYS A 275 1.08 -16.65 12.49
C LYS A 275 2.04 -17.44 11.61
N ARG A 276 1.51 -18.19 10.64
CA ARG A 276 2.30 -19.01 9.73
C ARG A 276 3.24 -18.16 8.89
N GLU A 277 2.72 -17.09 8.30
CA GLU A 277 3.49 -16.23 7.41
C GLU A 277 4.60 -15.47 8.16
N LEU A 278 4.31 -14.93 9.34
CA LEU A 278 5.32 -14.27 10.17
C LEU A 278 6.43 -15.24 10.62
N ASN A 279 6.05 -16.44 11.08
CA ASN A 279 7.02 -17.48 11.45
C ASN A 279 7.87 -17.90 10.24
N GLY A 280 7.29 -18.00 9.05
CA GLY A 280 8.06 -18.31 7.85
C GLY A 280 9.08 -17.24 7.46
N VAL A 281 8.78 -15.97 7.70
CA VAL A 281 9.78 -14.89 7.55
C VAL A 281 10.88 -15.01 8.60
N LEU A 282 10.54 -15.32 9.86
CA LEU A 282 11.53 -15.57 10.91
C LEU A 282 12.47 -16.72 10.56
N GLU A 283 11.94 -17.85 10.06
CA GLU A 283 12.75 -18.99 9.64
C GLU A 283 13.62 -18.66 8.42
N ALA A 284 13.10 -17.84 7.47
CA ALA A 284 13.90 -17.36 6.34
C ALA A 284 15.10 -16.50 6.77
N VAL A 285 14.95 -15.73 7.86
CA VAL A 285 16.07 -14.97 8.43
C VAL A 285 17.04 -15.90 9.18
N LYS A 286 16.54 -16.84 9.99
CA LYS A 286 17.40 -17.80 10.71
C LYS A 286 18.22 -18.68 9.78
N SER A 287 17.67 -19.07 8.63
CA SER A 287 18.37 -19.84 7.60
C SER A 287 19.38 -19.04 6.76
N GLY A 288 19.40 -17.70 6.91
CA GLY A 288 20.23 -16.80 6.12
C GLY A 288 19.72 -16.51 4.71
N TRP A 289 18.51 -17.00 4.35
CA TRP A 289 17.90 -16.73 3.04
C TRP A 289 17.43 -15.26 2.91
N LEU A 290 16.96 -14.66 4.02
CA LEU A 290 16.82 -13.22 4.23
C LEU A 290 17.82 -12.79 5.29
N SER A 291 18.43 -11.61 5.16
CA SER A 291 19.29 -11.07 6.21
C SER A 291 18.49 -10.21 7.18
N GLU A 292 18.92 -10.16 8.45
CA GLU A 292 18.35 -9.21 9.42
C GLU A 292 18.54 -7.75 8.97
N LYS A 293 19.62 -7.46 8.23
CA LYS A 293 19.87 -6.16 7.64
C LYS A 293 18.76 -5.77 6.64
N GLU A 294 18.40 -6.69 5.71
CA GLU A 294 17.30 -6.45 4.77
C GLU A 294 15.98 -6.15 5.50
N ILE A 295 15.65 -6.92 6.54
CA ILE A 295 14.45 -6.68 7.37
C ILE A 295 14.51 -5.33 8.07
N THR A 296 15.67 -4.97 8.64
CA THR A 296 15.85 -3.69 9.34
C THR A 296 15.68 -2.51 8.38
N GLU A 297 16.24 -2.57 7.17
CA GLU A 297 16.08 -1.50 6.18
C GLU A 297 14.62 -1.35 5.70
N LYS A 298 13.90 -2.45 5.50
CA LYS A 298 12.47 -2.41 5.19
C LYS A 298 11.66 -1.82 6.36
N CYS A 299 11.95 -2.22 7.59
CA CYS A 299 11.31 -1.67 8.78
C CYS A 299 11.62 -0.17 8.93
N ARG A 300 12.86 0.27 8.69
CA ARG A 300 13.27 1.67 8.65
C ARG A 300 12.39 2.48 7.71
N LYS A 301 12.20 1.99 6.49
CA LYS A 301 11.35 2.63 5.49
C LYS A 301 9.90 2.75 5.94
N VAL A 302 9.34 1.67 6.51
CA VAL A 302 7.99 1.66 7.08
C VAL A 302 7.84 2.69 8.20
N LEU A 303 8.79 2.77 9.11
CA LEU A 303 8.80 3.75 10.21
C LEU A 303 8.94 5.19 9.70
N THR A 304 9.79 5.42 8.70
CA THR A 304 9.90 6.73 8.02
C THR A 304 8.55 7.18 7.46
N TYR A 305 7.82 6.28 6.82
CA TYR A 305 6.49 6.57 6.29
C TYR A 305 5.48 6.82 7.41
N LYS A 306 5.55 6.07 8.50
CA LYS A 306 4.71 6.33 9.69
C LYS A 306 4.93 7.73 10.24
N TYR A 307 6.19 8.12 10.43
CA TYR A 307 6.54 9.46 10.90
C TYR A 307 5.95 10.54 9.97
N ALA A 308 6.22 10.43 8.68
CA ALA A 308 5.80 11.40 7.68
C ALA A 308 4.27 11.51 7.52
N LEU A 309 3.53 10.44 7.79
CA LEU A 309 2.07 10.42 7.80
C LEU A 309 1.45 10.77 9.17
N GLY A 310 2.25 11.36 10.07
CA GLY A 310 1.78 11.85 11.36
C GLY A 310 1.73 10.80 12.48
N LEU A 311 2.18 9.57 12.24
CA LEU A 311 2.17 8.48 13.21
C LEU A 311 3.40 8.47 14.14
N LYS A 312 4.00 9.63 14.41
CA LYS A 312 4.98 9.79 15.50
C LYS A 312 4.32 9.73 16.88
N THR A 313 3.03 10.00 16.96
CA THR A 313 2.16 9.82 18.11
C THR A 313 0.94 8.99 17.72
N LYS A 314 0.28 8.37 18.72
CA LYS A 314 -0.95 7.58 18.46
C LYS A 314 -2.10 8.51 18.12
N PRO A 315 -2.70 8.41 16.93
CA PRO A 315 -3.90 9.16 16.60
C PRO A 315 -5.09 8.61 17.40
N HIS A 316 -6.03 9.49 17.72
CA HIS A 316 -7.34 9.15 18.25
C HIS A 316 -8.41 9.70 17.30
N VAL A 317 -9.40 8.91 16.91
CA VAL A 317 -10.47 9.24 15.97
C VAL A 317 -11.85 9.01 16.56
#